data_57b0a7355cd231355babae0317852ff9
#
_entry.id   57b0a7355cd231355babae0317852ff9
#
_cell.length_a   1.000
_cell.length_b   1.000
_cell.length_c   1.000
_cell.angle_alpha   90.00
_cell.angle_beta   90.00
_cell.angle_gamma   90.00
#
_symmetry.space_group_name_H-M   'P 1'
#
loop_
_entity.id
_entity.type
_entity.pdbx_description
1 polymer ?
#
loop_
_entity_poly.entity_id
_entity_poly.type
_entity_poly.pdbx_seq_one_letter_code
_entity_poly.pdbx_strand_id
1 'polypeptide(L)'
;MEKNVHIQGMKNETVLQNLADFDNKSLLIVDDDNPFRERLARAMEKKGFEVFQAEGVQKGIDSLKANKPAFAVVDLRLADGNGLEVVKHIQQVNSSSRIIMLTGYGNIPTAVAAVKQGAIDYLAKPADADDVEKALLADPEKKAVPPENPMSADRVKWEHIHRVFELCNRNVSETARRL
;
A
#
# COMPACT_ATOMS: atom_id res chain seq x y z
N MET A 1 -38.20 -9.27 37.30
CA MET A 1 -38.29 -8.69 35.96
C MET A 1 -36.87 -8.35 35.54
N GLU A 2 -36.18 -9.30 34.91
CA GLU A 2 -34.82 -9.14 34.38
C GLU A 2 -34.90 -8.62 32.95
N LYS A 3 -34.35 -7.44 32.71
CA LYS A 3 -34.21 -6.91 31.36
C LYS A 3 -32.90 -7.42 30.79
N ASN A 4 -33.00 -8.43 29.92
CA ASN A 4 -31.92 -8.85 29.03
C ASN A 4 -31.59 -7.71 28.07
N VAL A 5 -30.44 -7.07 28.28
CA VAL A 5 -29.84 -6.18 27.29
C VAL A 5 -29.06 -7.05 26.32
N HIS A 6 -29.64 -7.30 25.17
CA HIS A 6 -28.96 -7.92 24.03
C HIS A 6 -28.00 -6.91 23.45
N ILE A 7 -26.71 -7.03 23.77
CA ILE A 7 -25.65 -6.31 23.08
C ILE A 7 -25.41 -7.07 21.77
N GLN A 8 -26.11 -6.65 20.73
CA GLN A 8 -25.75 -7.07 19.36
C GLN A 8 -24.37 -6.48 19.05
N GLY A 9 -23.39 -7.37 18.89
CA GLY A 9 -22.06 -7.01 18.43
C GLY A 9 -22.15 -6.38 17.03
N MET A 10 -21.95 -5.08 16.95
CA MET A 10 -21.73 -4.39 15.68
C MET A 10 -20.40 -4.88 15.12
N LYS A 11 -20.46 -5.82 14.18
CA LYS A 11 -19.33 -6.10 13.31
C LYS A 11 -19.10 -4.84 12.51
N ASN A 12 -17.97 -4.16 12.75
CA ASN A 12 -17.49 -3.07 11.92
C ASN A 12 -17.03 -3.67 10.57
N GLU A 13 -17.99 -3.95 9.70
CA GLU A 13 -17.68 -4.26 8.30
C GLU A 13 -17.21 -2.97 7.64
N THR A 14 -15.98 -2.97 7.15
CA THR A 14 -15.48 -1.91 6.27
C THR A 14 -16.39 -1.87 5.06
N VAL A 15 -17.17 -0.80 4.91
CA VAL A 15 -18.01 -0.62 3.72
C VAL A 15 -17.08 -0.32 2.56
N LEU A 16 -16.94 -1.31 1.68
CA LEU A 16 -16.20 -1.16 0.44
C LEU A 16 -17.10 -0.45 -0.58
N GLN A 17 -16.55 0.53 -1.27
CA GLN A 17 -17.17 1.11 -2.45
C GLN A 17 -17.00 0.14 -3.62
N ASN A 18 -17.94 0.14 -4.57
CA ASN A 18 -17.79 -0.68 -5.76
C ASN A 18 -16.96 0.08 -6.79
N LEU A 19 -16.02 -0.59 -7.48
CA LEU A 19 -15.27 0.03 -8.57
C LEU A 19 -16.19 0.57 -9.69
N ALA A 20 -17.38 -0.03 -9.85
CA ALA A 20 -18.38 0.45 -10.81
C ALA A 20 -18.90 1.88 -10.50
N ASP A 21 -18.79 2.33 -9.26
CA ASP A 21 -19.24 3.66 -8.82
C ASP A 21 -18.25 4.77 -9.20
N PHE A 22 -17.08 4.41 -9.73
CA PHE A 22 -16.05 5.35 -10.17
C PHE A 22 -16.08 5.54 -11.69
N ASP A 23 -16.20 6.78 -12.14
CA ASP A 23 -16.13 7.14 -13.57
C ASP A 23 -14.73 6.90 -14.15
N ASN A 24 -13.68 7.19 -13.36
CA ASN A 24 -12.30 6.98 -13.72
C ASN A 24 -11.75 5.76 -12.95
N LYS A 25 -11.39 4.70 -13.69
CA LYS A 25 -10.87 3.44 -13.14
C LYS A 25 -9.36 3.27 -13.39
N SER A 26 -8.68 4.35 -13.77
CA SER A 26 -7.25 4.33 -14.05
C SER A 26 -6.44 4.12 -12.78
N LEU A 27 -5.55 3.13 -12.81
CA LEU A 27 -4.66 2.73 -11.72
C LEU A 27 -3.21 2.80 -12.18
N LEU A 28 -2.40 3.57 -11.48
CA LEU A 28 -0.96 3.58 -11.67
C LEU A 28 -0.29 2.66 -10.64
N ILE A 29 0.52 1.71 -11.12
CA ILE A 29 1.36 0.84 -10.27
C ILE A 29 2.81 1.24 -10.48
N VAL A 30 3.49 1.66 -9.40
CA VAL A 30 4.90 2.05 -9.39
C VAL A 30 5.68 1.10 -8.48
N ASP A 31 6.53 0.28 -9.08
CA ASP A 31 7.31 -0.74 -8.35
C ASP A 31 8.49 -1.17 -9.24
N ASP A 32 9.69 -1.30 -8.70
CA ASP A 32 10.88 -1.72 -9.46
C ASP A 32 11.00 -3.25 -9.60
N ASP A 33 10.26 -4.02 -8.79
CA ASP A 33 10.13 -5.48 -8.96
C ASP A 33 9.20 -5.80 -10.14
N ASN A 34 9.79 -6.01 -11.33
CA ASN A 34 9.05 -6.29 -12.56
C ASN A 34 8.12 -7.50 -12.45
N PRO A 35 8.55 -8.68 -11.94
CA PRO A 35 7.66 -9.83 -11.75
C PRO A 35 6.46 -9.54 -10.86
N PHE A 36 6.65 -8.82 -9.76
CA PHE A 36 5.58 -8.42 -8.87
C PHE A 36 4.63 -7.42 -9.56
N ARG A 37 5.17 -6.36 -10.16
CA ARG A 37 4.41 -5.31 -10.84
C ARG A 37 3.53 -5.89 -11.95
N GLU A 38 4.06 -6.74 -12.82
CA GLU A 38 3.29 -7.36 -13.90
C GLU A 38 2.21 -8.31 -13.40
N ARG A 39 2.50 -9.08 -12.33
CA ARG A 39 1.50 -9.97 -11.73
C ARG A 39 0.35 -9.18 -11.13
N LEU A 40 0.66 -8.13 -10.38
CA LEU A 40 -0.34 -7.26 -9.78
C LEU A 40 -1.15 -6.55 -10.87
N ALA A 41 -0.51 -6.00 -11.90
CA ALA A 41 -1.17 -5.33 -13.02
C ALA A 41 -2.21 -6.24 -13.68
N ARG A 42 -1.82 -7.45 -14.09
CA ARG A 42 -2.75 -8.43 -14.69
C ARG A 42 -3.92 -8.81 -13.77
N ALA A 43 -3.69 -8.87 -12.46
CA ALA A 43 -4.75 -9.16 -11.50
C ALA A 43 -5.72 -7.99 -11.35
N MET A 44 -5.22 -6.75 -11.32
CA MET A 44 -6.05 -5.56 -11.21
C MET A 44 -6.83 -5.27 -12.50
N GLU A 45 -6.25 -5.54 -13.69
CA GLU A 45 -6.97 -5.51 -14.98
C GLU A 45 -8.18 -6.46 -14.99
N LYS A 46 -8.02 -7.69 -14.48
CA LYS A 46 -9.13 -8.65 -14.35
C LYS A 46 -10.24 -8.17 -13.40
N LYS A 47 -9.90 -7.30 -12.45
CA LYS A 47 -10.86 -6.65 -11.54
C LYS A 47 -11.54 -5.42 -12.14
N GLY A 48 -11.14 -5.01 -13.36
CA GLY A 48 -11.76 -3.92 -14.12
C GLY A 48 -11.05 -2.57 -14.02
N PHE A 49 -9.84 -2.52 -13.47
CA PHE A 49 -9.01 -1.31 -13.51
C PHE A 49 -8.34 -1.15 -14.88
N GLU A 50 -8.16 0.09 -15.32
CA GLU A 50 -7.28 0.46 -16.43
C GLU A 50 -5.87 0.72 -15.87
N VAL A 51 -4.93 -0.22 -16.12
CA VAL A 51 -3.66 -0.23 -15.42
C VAL A 51 -2.53 0.38 -16.22
N PHE A 52 -1.83 1.34 -15.62
CA PHE A 52 -0.56 1.91 -16.09
C PHE A 52 0.55 1.45 -15.15
N GLN A 53 1.74 1.18 -15.72
CA GLN A 53 2.88 0.65 -14.97
C GLN A 53 4.08 1.56 -15.09
N ALA A 54 4.82 1.72 -13.99
CA ALA A 54 6.10 2.43 -13.95
C ALA A 54 7.09 1.68 -13.05
N GLU A 55 8.35 1.64 -13.46
CA GLU A 55 9.42 0.90 -12.76
C GLU A 55 10.19 1.75 -11.75
N GLY A 56 9.86 3.04 -11.62
CA GLY A 56 10.57 3.95 -10.75
C GLY A 56 9.92 5.32 -10.64
N VAL A 57 10.54 6.21 -9.88
CA VAL A 57 10.03 7.55 -9.57
C VAL A 57 9.82 8.36 -10.85
N GLN A 58 10.84 8.46 -11.71
CA GLN A 58 10.75 9.32 -12.89
C GLN A 58 9.66 8.85 -13.85
N LYS A 59 9.60 7.55 -14.17
CA LYS A 59 8.54 6.98 -15.02
C LYS A 59 7.16 7.08 -14.39
N GLY A 60 7.06 6.97 -13.06
CA GLY A 60 5.85 7.23 -12.32
C GLY A 60 5.34 8.65 -12.53
N ILE A 61 6.20 9.64 -12.35
CA ILE A 61 5.85 11.06 -12.55
C ILE A 61 5.45 11.36 -14.00
N ASP A 62 6.13 10.78 -14.98
CA ASP A 62 5.80 10.96 -16.39
C ASP A 62 4.43 10.35 -16.73
N SER A 63 4.14 9.17 -16.18
CA SER A 63 2.82 8.52 -16.32
C SER A 63 1.70 9.35 -15.68
N LEU A 64 1.95 10.01 -14.55
CA LEU A 64 0.96 10.89 -13.91
C LEU A 64 0.51 12.05 -14.80
N LYS A 65 1.45 12.66 -15.51
CA LYS A 65 1.17 13.79 -16.41
C LYS A 65 0.29 13.38 -17.58
N ALA A 66 0.51 12.16 -18.09
CA ALA A 66 -0.23 11.62 -19.24
C ALA A 66 -1.63 11.12 -18.86
N ASN A 67 -1.77 10.41 -17.73
CA ASN A 67 -2.94 9.58 -17.46
C ASN A 67 -3.82 10.09 -16.31
N LYS A 68 -3.30 10.95 -15.42
CA LYS A 68 -4.02 11.50 -14.24
C LYS A 68 -4.83 10.43 -13.48
N PRO A 69 -4.18 9.38 -12.97
CA PRO A 69 -4.85 8.20 -12.44
C PRO A 69 -5.72 8.53 -11.22
N ALA A 70 -6.88 7.86 -11.13
CA ALA A 70 -7.76 7.95 -9.97
C ALA A 70 -7.27 7.11 -8.80
N PHE A 71 -6.49 6.07 -9.10
CA PHE A 71 -5.93 5.14 -8.12
C PHE A 71 -4.43 4.99 -8.31
N ALA A 72 -3.68 4.78 -7.24
CA ALA A 72 -2.27 4.48 -7.34
C ALA A 72 -1.81 3.48 -6.28
N VAL A 73 -0.90 2.62 -6.69
CA VAL A 73 -0.16 1.70 -5.81
C VAL A 73 1.32 1.98 -6.01
N VAL A 74 2.00 2.39 -4.94
CA VAL A 74 3.38 2.87 -5.03
C VAL A 74 4.25 2.13 -4.03
N ASP A 75 5.33 1.49 -4.51
CA ASP A 75 6.34 0.97 -3.60
C ASP A 75 7.09 2.13 -2.93
N LEU A 76 7.33 1.98 -1.64
CA LEU A 76 8.11 2.93 -0.87
C LEU A 76 9.57 3.03 -1.38
N ARG A 77 10.18 1.90 -1.69
CA ARG A 77 11.56 1.82 -2.16
C ARG A 77 11.61 1.51 -3.63
N LEU A 78 12.12 2.45 -4.39
CA LEU A 78 12.35 2.32 -5.82
C LEU A 78 13.85 2.42 -6.10
N ALA A 79 14.31 1.79 -7.15
CA ALA A 79 15.73 1.76 -7.51
C ALA A 79 16.31 3.17 -7.76
N ASP A 80 15.48 4.10 -8.21
CA ASP A 80 15.83 5.49 -8.55
C ASP A 80 15.37 6.53 -7.51
N GLY A 81 14.79 6.09 -6.35
CA GLY A 81 14.39 7.03 -5.32
C GLY A 81 13.36 6.49 -4.33
N ASN A 82 12.60 7.42 -3.74
CA ASN A 82 11.60 7.12 -2.73
C ASN A 82 10.19 7.33 -3.29
N GLY A 83 9.34 6.30 -3.15
CA GLY A 83 7.94 6.36 -3.60
C GLY A 83 7.11 7.50 -3.00
N LEU A 84 7.52 8.06 -1.85
CA LEU A 84 6.87 9.26 -1.28
C LEU A 84 6.95 10.48 -2.22
N GLU A 85 7.98 10.56 -3.07
CA GLU A 85 8.07 11.60 -4.09
C GLU A 85 6.96 11.46 -5.13
N VAL A 86 6.68 10.22 -5.55
CA VAL A 86 5.57 9.92 -6.47
C VAL A 86 4.24 10.31 -5.83
N VAL A 87 4.00 9.92 -4.56
CA VAL A 87 2.79 10.28 -3.80
C VAL A 87 2.58 11.79 -3.78
N LYS A 88 3.63 12.55 -3.47
CA LYS A 88 3.56 14.02 -3.47
C LYS A 88 3.16 14.59 -4.82
N HIS A 89 3.70 14.06 -5.92
CA HIS A 89 3.34 14.51 -7.27
C HIS A 89 1.91 14.11 -7.65
N ILE A 90 1.45 12.90 -7.26
CA ILE A 90 0.05 12.49 -7.46
C ILE A 90 -0.89 13.49 -6.80
N GLN A 91 -0.64 13.85 -5.54
CA GLN A 91 -1.47 14.80 -4.79
C GLN A 91 -1.50 16.20 -5.43
N GLN A 92 -0.40 16.62 -6.05
CA GLN A 92 -0.34 17.91 -6.78
C GLN A 92 -1.15 17.89 -8.08
N VAL A 93 -1.17 16.75 -8.80
CA VAL A 93 -1.86 16.60 -10.09
C VAL A 93 -3.34 16.26 -9.90
N ASN A 94 -3.65 15.40 -8.95
CA ASN A 94 -5.00 14.96 -8.63
C ASN A 94 -5.11 14.64 -7.14
N SER A 95 -5.53 15.60 -6.33
CA SER A 95 -5.67 15.44 -4.89
C SER A 95 -6.77 14.44 -4.47
N SER A 96 -7.63 14.05 -5.40
CA SER A 96 -8.68 13.05 -5.17
C SER A 96 -8.21 11.61 -5.44
N SER A 97 -6.97 11.43 -5.94
CA SER A 97 -6.44 10.11 -6.20
C SER A 97 -6.31 9.30 -4.91
N ARG A 98 -6.73 8.05 -4.97
CA ARG A 98 -6.63 7.08 -3.88
C ARG A 98 -5.31 6.35 -3.97
N ILE A 99 -4.43 6.57 -3.00
CA ILE A 99 -3.05 6.11 -3.05
C ILE A 99 -2.80 5.10 -1.94
N ILE A 100 -2.33 3.92 -2.31
CA ILE A 100 -1.84 2.90 -1.38
C ILE A 100 -0.33 2.82 -1.50
N MET A 101 0.36 2.84 -0.36
CA MET A 101 1.79 2.55 -0.30
C MET A 101 2.01 1.06 -0.05
N LEU A 102 2.84 0.43 -0.88
CA LEU A 102 3.37 -0.90 -0.61
C LEU A 102 4.79 -0.81 -0.05
N THR A 103 5.15 -1.76 0.80
CA THR A 103 6.51 -1.83 1.30
C THR A 103 6.86 -3.22 1.82
N GLY A 104 8.07 -3.67 1.52
CA GLY A 104 8.66 -4.86 2.15
C GLY A 104 9.12 -4.63 3.59
N TYR A 105 9.12 -3.35 4.05
CA TYR A 105 9.66 -2.97 5.35
C TYR A 105 8.68 -2.04 6.08
N GLY A 106 7.73 -2.66 6.80
CA GLY A 106 6.77 -1.92 7.59
C GLY A 106 7.41 -1.32 8.84
N ASN A 107 7.72 -0.02 8.84
CA ASN A 107 7.93 0.68 10.08
C ASN A 107 6.88 1.79 10.27
N ILE A 108 6.43 1.97 11.50
CA ILE A 108 5.39 2.94 11.86
C ILE A 108 5.71 4.38 11.38
N PRO A 109 6.95 4.89 11.53
CA PRO A 109 7.29 6.23 11.03
C PRO A 109 7.05 6.41 9.54
N THR A 110 7.32 5.40 8.72
CA THR A 110 7.12 5.48 7.27
C THR A 110 5.64 5.44 6.90
N ALA A 111 4.85 4.59 7.56
CA ALA A 111 3.40 4.57 7.38
C ALA A 111 2.78 5.94 7.72
N VAL A 112 3.20 6.53 8.84
CA VAL A 112 2.76 7.89 9.23
C VAL A 112 3.17 8.94 8.20
N ALA A 113 4.38 8.86 7.64
CA ALA A 113 4.84 9.79 6.60
C ALA A 113 4.01 9.65 5.31
N ALA A 114 3.69 8.42 4.89
CA ALA A 114 2.86 8.16 3.72
C ALA A 114 1.45 8.76 3.88
N VAL A 115 0.80 8.51 5.01
CA VAL A 115 -0.53 9.07 5.30
C VAL A 115 -0.51 10.59 5.36
N LYS A 116 0.52 11.21 5.98
CA LYS A 116 0.69 12.68 5.99
C LYS A 116 0.87 13.28 4.60
N GLN A 117 1.37 12.51 3.64
CA GLN A 117 1.54 12.94 2.25
C GLN A 117 0.35 12.61 1.35
N GLY A 118 -0.73 12.06 1.92
CA GLY A 118 -1.99 11.83 1.21
C GLY A 118 -2.22 10.39 0.73
N ALA A 119 -1.40 9.42 1.15
CA ALA A 119 -1.77 8.01 1.00
C ALA A 119 -2.96 7.70 1.91
N ILE A 120 -3.94 6.97 1.37
CA ILE A 120 -5.13 6.57 2.14
C ILE A 120 -4.85 5.36 3.03
N ASP A 121 -3.90 4.51 2.62
CA ASP A 121 -3.51 3.32 3.37
C ASP A 121 -2.08 2.87 3.03
N TYR A 122 -1.63 1.88 3.75
CA TYR A 122 -0.29 1.33 3.72
C TYR A 122 -0.34 -0.19 3.92
N LEU A 123 0.16 -0.94 2.94
CA LEU A 123 0.17 -2.40 2.97
C LEU A 123 1.60 -2.95 3.00
N ALA A 124 1.82 -3.95 3.86
CA ALA A 124 3.09 -4.67 3.88
C ALA A 124 3.13 -5.74 2.77
N LYS A 125 4.23 -5.81 2.03
CA LYS A 125 4.50 -6.93 1.12
C LYS A 125 4.80 -8.21 1.95
N PRO A 126 4.30 -9.39 1.59
CA PRO A 126 3.53 -9.66 0.39
C PRO A 126 2.06 -9.22 0.54
N ALA A 127 1.57 -8.41 -0.41
CA ALA A 127 0.18 -8.05 -0.54
C ALA A 127 -0.37 -8.70 -1.81
N ASP A 128 -1.58 -9.23 -1.74
CA ASP A 128 -2.25 -9.76 -2.92
C ASP A 128 -3.18 -8.71 -3.57
N ALA A 129 -3.72 -9.05 -4.72
CA ALA A 129 -4.58 -8.12 -5.46
C ALA A 129 -5.92 -7.86 -4.75
N ASP A 130 -6.39 -8.79 -3.91
CA ASP A 130 -7.62 -8.62 -3.14
C ASP A 130 -7.41 -7.65 -1.99
N ASP A 131 -6.26 -7.71 -1.31
CA ASP A 131 -5.88 -6.76 -0.28
C ASP A 131 -5.72 -5.34 -0.85
N VAL A 132 -5.06 -5.22 -2.01
CA VAL A 132 -4.87 -3.95 -2.70
C VAL A 132 -6.20 -3.35 -3.13
N GLU A 133 -7.10 -4.14 -3.74
CA GLU A 133 -8.43 -3.68 -4.14
C GLU A 133 -9.24 -3.19 -2.94
N LYS A 134 -9.31 -3.99 -1.87
CA LYS A 134 -10.02 -3.61 -0.65
C LYS A 134 -9.52 -2.29 -0.09
N ALA A 135 -8.20 -2.11 -0.04
CA ALA A 135 -7.61 -0.89 0.47
C ALA A 135 -7.89 0.32 -0.46
N LEU A 136 -7.82 0.14 -1.80
CA LEU A 136 -8.14 1.19 -2.77
C LEU A 136 -9.62 1.60 -2.73
N LEU A 137 -10.53 0.66 -2.46
CA LEU A 137 -11.98 0.89 -2.44
C LEU A 137 -12.54 1.15 -1.03
N ALA A 138 -11.71 1.15 0.00
CA ALA A 138 -12.11 1.48 1.36
C ALA A 138 -12.61 2.94 1.43
N ASP A 139 -13.70 3.17 2.18
CA ASP A 139 -14.25 4.52 2.39
C ASP A 139 -13.26 5.38 3.19
N PRO A 140 -12.73 6.47 2.64
CA PRO A 140 -11.75 7.31 3.33
C PRO A 140 -12.31 8.02 4.57
N GLU A 141 -13.63 8.19 4.68
CA GLU A 141 -14.28 8.78 5.85
C GLU A 141 -14.40 7.80 7.03
N LYS A 142 -14.34 6.51 6.74
CA LYS A 142 -14.32 5.47 7.77
C LYS A 142 -12.86 5.14 8.08
N LYS A 143 -12.34 5.77 9.11
CA LYS A 143 -10.98 5.53 9.63
C LYS A 143 -10.70 4.03 9.67
N ALA A 144 -9.61 3.61 9.04
CA ALA A 144 -9.09 2.26 9.16
C ALA A 144 -8.99 1.90 10.65
N VAL A 145 -9.74 0.91 11.08
CA VAL A 145 -9.54 0.28 12.38
C VAL A 145 -8.16 -0.36 12.32
N PRO A 146 -7.27 -0.13 13.29
CA PRO A 146 -5.99 -0.83 13.32
C PRO A 146 -6.25 -2.33 13.15
N PRO A 147 -5.44 -3.05 12.36
CA PRO A 147 -5.66 -4.48 12.15
C PRO A 147 -5.76 -5.19 13.49
N GLU A 148 -6.82 -5.97 13.69
CA GLU A 148 -7.08 -6.72 14.93
C GLU A 148 -6.00 -7.76 15.25
N ASN A 149 -5.13 -8.07 14.28
CA ASN A 149 -3.99 -8.94 14.47
C ASN A 149 -2.71 -8.13 14.54
N PRO A 150 -2.15 -7.91 15.74
CA PRO A 150 -0.78 -7.45 15.85
C PRO A 150 0.13 -8.44 15.11
N MET A 151 1.14 -7.93 14.39
CA MET A 151 2.12 -8.77 13.71
C MET A 151 2.61 -9.86 14.66
N SER A 152 2.65 -11.11 14.19
CA SER A 152 3.16 -12.22 15.00
C SER A 152 4.58 -11.91 15.47
N ALA A 153 4.94 -12.37 16.68
CA ALA A 153 6.28 -12.17 17.22
C ALA A 153 7.39 -12.68 16.26
N ASP A 154 7.08 -13.74 15.50
CA ASP A 154 8.00 -14.29 14.50
C ASP A 154 8.16 -13.36 13.29
N ARG A 155 7.11 -12.67 12.86
CA ARG A 155 7.19 -11.67 11.78
C ARG A 155 8.01 -10.45 12.22
N VAL A 156 7.83 -9.98 13.45
CA VAL A 156 8.62 -8.88 14.04
C VAL A 156 10.09 -9.26 14.12
N LYS A 157 10.39 -10.49 14.56
CA LYS A 157 11.78 -11.02 14.60
C LYS A 157 12.37 -11.10 13.20
N TRP A 158 11.62 -11.63 12.22
CA TRP A 158 12.08 -11.74 10.84
C TRP A 158 12.39 -10.38 10.25
N GLU A 159 11.52 -9.39 10.44
CA GLU A 159 11.74 -8.01 9.97
C GLU A 159 12.96 -7.37 10.62
N HIS A 160 13.19 -7.62 11.91
CA HIS A 160 14.38 -7.14 12.62
C HIS A 160 15.65 -7.76 12.04
N ILE A 161 15.68 -9.07 11.86
CA ILE A 161 16.81 -9.81 11.27
C ILE A 161 17.09 -9.29 9.86
N HIS A 162 16.07 -9.13 9.05
CA HIS A 162 16.21 -8.67 7.67
C HIS A 162 16.73 -7.23 7.60
N ARG A 163 16.27 -6.34 8.49
CA ARG A 163 16.79 -4.97 8.60
C ARG A 163 18.28 -4.96 8.93
N VAL A 164 18.71 -5.76 9.91
CA VAL A 164 20.12 -5.85 10.29
C VAL A 164 20.95 -6.42 9.13
N PHE A 165 20.40 -7.41 8.39
CA PHE A 165 21.05 -7.99 7.21
C PHE A 165 21.28 -6.95 6.11
N GLU A 166 20.31 -6.10 5.79
CA GLU A 166 20.47 -5.01 4.81
C GLU A 166 21.46 -3.95 5.30
N LEU A 167 21.41 -3.56 6.58
CA LEU A 167 22.38 -2.63 7.18
C LEU A 167 23.83 -3.16 7.17
N CYS A 168 23.98 -4.47 7.13
CA CYS A 168 25.27 -5.15 7.00
C CYS A 168 25.66 -5.44 5.55
N ASN A 169 25.07 -4.74 4.56
CA ASN A 169 25.28 -4.96 3.13
C ASN A 169 25.13 -6.44 2.73
N ARG A 170 24.11 -7.11 3.27
CA ARG A 170 23.80 -8.54 3.05
C ARG A 170 24.89 -9.50 3.51
N ASN A 171 25.73 -9.09 4.43
CA ASN A 171 26.77 -9.93 5.02
C ASN A 171 26.22 -10.73 6.20
N VAL A 172 26.01 -12.04 6.01
CA VAL A 172 25.45 -12.96 7.02
C VAL A 172 26.25 -12.95 8.31
N SER A 173 27.59 -13.00 8.23
CA SER A 173 28.47 -13.05 9.41
C SER A 173 28.41 -11.77 10.23
N GLU A 174 28.34 -10.62 9.58
CA GLU A 174 28.20 -9.32 10.24
C GLU A 174 26.79 -9.17 10.84
N THR A 175 25.76 -9.62 10.12
CA THR A 175 24.38 -9.64 10.61
C THR A 175 24.26 -10.47 11.90
N ALA A 176 24.84 -11.68 11.91
CA ALA A 176 24.81 -12.55 13.08
C ALA A 176 25.54 -11.98 14.31
N ARG A 177 26.50 -11.08 14.11
CA ARG A 177 27.17 -10.38 15.22
C ARG A 177 26.38 -9.20 15.79
N ARG A 178 25.45 -8.66 15.01
CA ARG A 178 24.63 -7.50 15.40
C ARG A 178 23.25 -7.86 15.94
N LEU A 179 22.85 -9.12 15.79
CA LEU A 179 21.63 -9.69 16.36
C LEU A 179 21.87 -10.24 17.76
#